data_28008a8da751656fa8ad112b891d9dff
#
_entry.id   28008a8da751656fa8ad112b891d9dff
#
_cell.length_a   1.000
_cell.length_b   1.000
_cell.length_c   1.000
_cell.angle_alpha   90.00
_cell.angle_beta   90.00
_cell.angle_gamma   90.00
#
_symmetry.space_group_name_H-M   'P 1'
#
loop_
_entity.id
_entity.type
_entity.pdbx_description
1 polymer ?
#
loop_
_entity_poly.entity_id
_entity_poly.type
_entity_poly.pdbx_seq_one_letter_code
_entity_poly.pdbx_strand_id
1 'polypeptide(L)'
;MGKKVLIVDDSKTIRQQVSFTLTKGGYDVVEAEDGNDGLAKLQGNPDIAMIISDVNMPNMDGLQMVEKIKESGSGVPIVMLTTEGAADLIDRAKAAGAKGWLVKPFKPEQLVAAVTKLAGAA
;
A
#
# COMPACT_ATOMS: atom_id res chain seq x y z
N MET A 1 1.79 19.91 -5.16
CA MET A 1 1.09 18.71 -5.62
C MET A 1 2.05 17.56 -5.74
N GLY A 2 1.91 16.60 -4.85
CA GLY A 2 2.74 15.43 -4.84
C GLY A 2 2.09 14.28 -5.61
N LYS A 3 2.85 13.23 -5.78
CA LYS A 3 2.30 11.97 -6.31
C LYS A 3 1.33 11.38 -5.29
N LYS A 4 0.31 10.70 -5.79
CA LYS A 4 -0.75 10.12 -4.97
C LYS A 4 -0.36 8.71 -4.53
N VAL A 5 -0.48 8.45 -3.23
CA VAL A 5 -0.23 7.12 -2.65
C VAL A 5 -1.52 6.65 -1.97
N LEU A 6 -1.96 5.45 -2.33
CA LEU A 6 -3.12 4.83 -1.69
C LEU A 6 -2.64 3.98 -0.52
N ILE A 7 -3.23 4.18 0.65
CA ILE A 7 -2.94 3.42 1.86
C ILE A 7 -4.18 2.61 2.22
N VAL A 8 -4.02 1.28 2.30
CA VAL A 8 -5.09 0.35 2.63
C VAL A 8 -4.74 -0.37 3.92
N ASP A 9 -5.46 -0.09 4.99
CA ASP A 9 -5.25 -0.70 6.30
C ASP A 9 -6.52 -0.53 7.12
N ASP A 10 -6.93 -1.58 7.83
CA ASP A 10 -8.12 -1.52 8.67
C ASP A 10 -7.87 -0.76 9.98
N SER A 11 -6.62 -0.52 10.35
CA SER A 11 -6.27 0.26 11.52
C SER A 11 -6.21 1.75 11.18
N LYS A 12 -7.12 2.51 11.75
CA LYS A 12 -7.13 3.96 11.59
C LYS A 12 -5.83 4.59 12.09
N THR A 13 -5.29 4.07 13.20
CA THR A 13 -4.03 4.57 13.77
C THR A 13 -2.87 4.41 12.79
N ILE A 14 -2.76 3.25 12.15
CA ILE A 14 -1.71 2.99 11.16
C ILE A 14 -1.91 3.90 9.95
N ARG A 15 -3.14 4.03 9.45
CA ARG A 15 -3.41 4.94 8.32
C ARG A 15 -2.98 6.36 8.63
N GLN A 16 -3.28 6.84 9.84
CA GLN A 16 -2.89 8.19 10.25
C GLN A 16 -1.38 8.36 10.32
N GLN A 17 -0.66 7.38 10.87
CA GLN A 17 0.80 7.41 10.95
C GLN A 17 1.43 7.45 9.56
N VAL A 18 0.98 6.59 8.66
CA VAL A 18 1.50 6.53 7.30
C VAL A 18 1.16 7.81 6.54
N SER A 19 -0.09 8.27 6.65
CA SER A 19 -0.53 9.51 6.00
C SER A 19 0.27 10.71 6.46
N PHE A 20 0.48 10.85 7.76
CA PHE A 20 1.27 11.95 8.32
C PHE A 20 2.70 11.93 7.77
N THR A 21 3.33 10.76 7.78
CA THR A 21 4.71 10.62 7.30
C THR A 21 4.83 10.97 5.82
N LEU A 22 3.93 10.48 5.00
CA LEU A 22 3.98 10.72 3.55
C LEU A 22 3.58 12.14 3.18
N THR A 23 2.58 12.70 3.85
CA THR A 23 2.17 14.09 3.63
C THR A 23 3.30 15.03 3.97
N LYS A 24 4.00 14.77 5.05
CA LYS A 24 5.18 15.53 5.44
C LYS A 24 6.28 15.45 4.38
N GLY A 25 6.37 14.31 3.70
CA GLY A 25 7.33 14.12 2.60
C GLY A 25 6.90 14.71 1.27
N GLY A 26 5.72 15.33 1.20
CA GLY A 26 5.22 15.98 -0.02
C GLY A 26 4.28 15.13 -0.87
N TYR A 27 3.91 13.94 -0.42
CA TYR A 27 2.98 13.06 -1.14
C TYR A 27 1.53 13.38 -0.79
N ASP A 28 0.62 13.18 -1.75
CA ASP A 28 -0.81 13.19 -1.50
C ASP A 28 -1.24 11.78 -1.11
N VAL A 29 -2.11 11.67 -0.11
CA VAL A 29 -2.51 10.38 0.43
C VAL A 29 -4.01 10.16 0.27
N VAL A 30 -4.38 8.97 -0.22
CA VAL A 30 -5.76 8.48 -0.25
C VAL A 30 -5.82 7.29 0.69
N GLU A 31 -6.82 7.22 1.55
CA GLU A 31 -6.94 6.15 2.55
C GLU A 31 -8.11 5.24 2.24
N ALA A 32 -7.92 3.94 2.49
CA ALA A 32 -8.96 2.92 2.40
C ALA A 32 -8.87 2.00 3.61
N GLU A 33 -10.00 1.46 4.05
CA GLU A 33 -10.07 0.65 5.27
C GLU A 33 -10.02 -0.85 5.04
N ASP A 34 -10.21 -1.31 3.81
CA ASP A 34 -10.11 -2.73 3.43
C ASP A 34 -9.83 -2.86 1.93
N GLY A 35 -9.72 -4.11 1.46
CA GLY A 35 -9.41 -4.36 0.06
C GLY A 35 -10.49 -3.89 -0.90
N ASN A 36 -11.76 -4.01 -0.53
CA ASN A 36 -12.87 -3.53 -1.38
C ASN A 36 -12.84 -2.02 -1.52
N ASP A 37 -12.63 -1.32 -0.40
CA ASP A 37 -12.50 0.14 -0.40
C ASP A 37 -11.25 0.57 -1.19
N GLY A 38 -10.16 -0.20 -1.07
CA GLY A 38 -8.94 0.04 -1.82
C GLY A 38 -9.17 -0.03 -3.33
N LEU A 39 -9.89 -1.04 -3.80
CA LEU A 39 -10.23 -1.17 -5.21
C LEU A 39 -11.10 0.00 -5.69
N ALA A 40 -12.08 0.42 -4.88
CA ALA A 40 -12.94 1.54 -5.21
C ALA A 40 -12.15 2.85 -5.30
N LYS A 41 -11.23 3.07 -4.36
CA LYS A 41 -10.37 4.26 -4.35
C LYS A 41 -9.43 4.28 -5.56
N LEU A 42 -8.90 3.12 -5.94
CA LEU A 42 -8.03 3.03 -7.12
C LEU A 42 -8.81 3.37 -8.39
N GLN A 43 -10.04 2.88 -8.53
CA GLN A 43 -10.88 3.20 -9.68
C GLN A 43 -11.22 4.69 -9.75
N GLY A 44 -11.48 5.30 -8.59
CA GLY A 44 -11.80 6.72 -8.51
C GLY A 44 -10.61 7.66 -8.64
N ASN A 45 -9.39 7.12 -8.56
CA ASN A 45 -8.15 7.90 -8.59
C ASN A 45 -7.14 7.20 -9.51
N PRO A 46 -7.32 7.26 -10.83
CA PRO A 46 -6.44 6.55 -11.77
C PRO A 46 -4.99 7.07 -11.78
N ASP A 47 -4.74 8.20 -11.15
CA ASP A 47 -3.43 8.81 -11.01
C ASP A 47 -2.65 8.33 -9.77
N ILE A 48 -3.18 7.35 -9.03
CA ILE A 48 -2.43 6.75 -7.91
C ILE A 48 -1.12 6.16 -8.42
N ALA A 49 -0.01 6.59 -7.83
CA ALA A 49 1.33 6.19 -8.25
C ALA A 49 1.83 4.94 -7.52
N MET A 50 1.25 4.60 -6.37
CA MET A 50 1.70 3.49 -5.54
C MET A 50 0.64 3.13 -4.52
N ILE A 51 0.61 1.86 -4.10
CA ILE A 51 -0.27 1.36 -3.05
C ILE A 51 0.55 0.78 -1.92
N ILE A 52 0.21 1.13 -0.68
CA ILE A 52 0.73 0.50 0.53
C ILE A 52 -0.45 -0.18 1.20
N SER A 53 -0.38 -1.50 1.39
CA SER A 53 -1.50 -2.29 1.91
C SER A 53 -1.09 -3.23 3.03
N ASP A 54 -1.91 -3.26 4.08
CA ASP A 54 -1.83 -4.33 5.07
C ASP A 54 -2.26 -5.66 4.42
N VAL A 55 -1.80 -6.77 4.99
CA VAL A 55 -2.19 -8.10 4.53
C VAL A 55 -3.52 -8.52 5.15
N ASN A 56 -3.63 -8.40 6.47
CA ASN A 56 -4.79 -8.90 7.22
C ASN A 56 -5.85 -7.82 7.39
N MET A 57 -6.93 -7.90 6.63
CA MET A 57 -8.04 -6.95 6.68
C MET A 57 -9.36 -7.71 6.56
N PRO A 58 -10.46 -7.15 7.12
CA PRO A 58 -11.77 -7.77 6.94
C PRO A 58 -12.27 -7.63 5.50
N ASN A 59 -13.26 -8.41 5.13
CA ASN A 59 -13.94 -8.41 3.82
C ASN A 59 -13.05 -8.88 2.69
N MET A 60 -11.97 -8.19 2.39
CA MET A 60 -10.99 -8.57 1.37
C MET A 60 -9.60 -8.25 1.92
N ASP A 61 -8.75 -9.27 2.07
CA ASP A 61 -7.38 -9.06 2.55
C ASP A 61 -6.48 -8.44 1.47
N GLY A 62 -5.28 -8.03 1.89
CA GLY A 62 -4.35 -7.35 0.99
C GLY A 62 -3.87 -8.20 -0.17
N LEU A 63 -3.70 -9.51 0.04
CA LEU A 63 -3.25 -10.41 -1.04
C LEU A 63 -4.33 -10.57 -2.09
N GLN A 64 -5.59 -10.73 -1.68
CA GLN A 64 -6.71 -10.79 -2.61
C GLN A 64 -6.85 -9.50 -3.41
N MET A 65 -6.66 -8.36 -2.76
CA MET A 65 -6.70 -7.06 -3.42
C MET A 65 -5.60 -6.96 -4.49
N VAL A 66 -4.37 -7.38 -4.16
CA VAL A 66 -3.25 -7.35 -5.11
C VAL A 66 -3.55 -8.21 -6.32
N GLU A 67 -4.09 -9.41 -6.11
CA GLU A 67 -4.47 -10.31 -7.20
C GLU A 67 -5.50 -9.67 -8.13
N LYS A 68 -6.52 -9.02 -7.56
CA LYS A 68 -7.55 -8.35 -8.36
C LYS A 68 -7.01 -7.16 -9.14
N ILE A 69 -6.11 -6.40 -8.56
CA ILE A 69 -5.46 -5.28 -9.25
C ILE A 69 -4.65 -5.78 -10.43
N LYS A 70 -3.91 -6.88 -10.25
CA LYS A 70 -3.15 -7.51 -11.32
C LYS A 70 -4.06 -8.01 -12.44
N GLU A 71 -5.16 -8.66 -12.10
CA GLU A 71 -6.13 -9.14 -13.09
C GLU A 71 -6.72 -8.01 -13.91
N SER A 72 -6.85 -6.82 -13.34
CA SER A 72 -7.36 -5.64 -14.05
C SER A 72 -6.36 -5.06 -15.04
N GLY A 73 -5.13 -5.55 -15.06
CA GLY A 73 -4.08 -5.05 -15.94
C GLY A 73 -3.34 -3.83 -15.42
N SER A 74 -3.59 -3.40 -14.19
CA SER A 74 -2.90 -2.26 -13.62
C SER A 74 -1.44 -2.60 -13.31
N GLY A 75 -0.53 -1.70 -13.70
CA GLY A 75 0.89 -1.82 -13.37
C GLY A 75 1.31 -1.05 -12.12
N VAL A 76 0.36 -0.57 -11.32
CA VAL A 76 0.66 0.21 -10.12
C VAL A 76 1.51 -0.61 -9.15
N PRO A 77 2.64 -0.09 -8.65
CA PRO A 77 3.47 -0.82 -7.70
C PRO A 77 2.78 -0.89 -6.32
N ILE A 78 2.89 -2.06 -5.68
CA ILE A 78 2.25 -2.33 -4.41
C ILE A 78 3.29 -2.81 -3.41
N VAL A 79 3.30 -2.22 -2.21
CA VAL A 79 4.13 -2.64 -1.08
C VAL A 79 3.19 -3.16 0.01
N MET A 80 3.51 -4.35 0.54
CA MET A 80 2.76 -4.92 1.65
C MET A 80 3.32 -4.44 2.97
N LEU A 81 2.45 -4.19 3.93
CA LEU A 81 2.80 -3.74 5.27
C LEU A 81 2.16 -4.71 6.26
N THR A 82 2.96 -5.36 7.12
CA THR A 82 2.47 -6.40 8.00
C THR A 82 3.24 -6.45 9.31
N THR A 83 2.61 -7.01 10.35
CA THR A 83 3.27 -7.27 11.63
C THR A 83 4.11 -8.56 11.59
N GLU A 84 3.94 -9.38 10.55
CA GLU A 84 4.62 -10.66 10.43
C GLU A 84 5.47 -10.73 9.17
N GLY A 85 6.74 -11.10 9.33
CA GLY A 85 7.64 -11.33 8.22
C GLY A 85 7.73 -12.79 7.82
N ALA A 86 6.63 -13.55 7.90
CA ALA A 86 6.63 -14.97 7.55
C ALA A 86 6.98 -15.18 6.09
N ALA A 87 7.91 -16.09 5.82
CA ALA A 87 8.42 -16.31 4.47
C ALA A 87 7.33 -16.69 3.47
N ASP A 88 6.36 -17.51 3.88
CA ASP A 88 5.27 -17.92 3.00
C ASP A 88 4.33 -16.76 2.64
N LEU A 89 4.10 -15.81 3.55
CA LEU A 89 3.33 -14.61 3.24
C LEU A 89 4.08 -13.72 2.25
N ILE A 90 5.39 -13.59 2.42
CA ILE A 90 6.23 -12.81 1.50
C ILE A 90 6.20 -13.45 0.10
N ASP A 91 6.34 -14.77 0.04
CA ASP A 91 6.30 -15.49 -1.23
C ASP A 91 4.96 -15.35 -1.93
N ARG A 92 3.84 -15.44 -1.18
CA ARG A 92 2.51 -15.24 -1.73
C ARG A 92 2.31 -13.81 -2.25
N ALA A 93 2.82 -12.82 -1.52
CA ALA A 93 2.72 -11.43 -1.93
C ALA A 93 3.49 -11.17 -3.22
N LYS A 94 4.70 -11.71 -3.33
CA LYS A 94 5.51 -11.62 -4.54
C LYS A 94 4.84 -12.31 -5.72
N ALA A 95 4.30 -13.51 -5.49
CA ALA A 95 3.59 -14.26 -6.53
C ALA A 95 2.34 -13.52 -7.00
N ALA A 96 1.65 -12.83 -6.10
CA ALA A 96 0.49 -12.01 -6.43
C ALA A 96 0.88 -10.72 -7.16
N GLY A 97 2.14 -10.31 -7.08
CA GLY A 97 2.65 -9.15 -7.81
C GLY A 97 3.11 -7.97 -6.97
N ALA A 98 3.19 -8.13 -5.66
CA ALA A 98 3.71 -7.08 -4.79
C ALA A 98 5.20 -6.82 -5.09
N LYS A 99 5.60 -5.56 -5.06
CA LYS A 99 6.97 -5.15 -5.40
C LYS A 99 7.87 -5.02 -4.18
N GLY A 100 7.30 -4.95 -2.98
CA GLY A 100 8.07 -4.77 -1.78
C GLY A 100 7.31 -5.18 -0.54
N TRP A 101 7.99 -5.08 0.58
CA TRP A 101 7.51 -5.58 1.87
C TRP A 101 8.09 -4.74 3.00
N LEU A 102 7.24 -4.31 3.94
CA LEU A 102 7.67 -3.62 5.15
C LEU A 102 7.04 -4.31 6.36
N VAL A 103 7.81 -4.45 7.44
CA VAL A 103 7.36 -5.07 8.67
C VAL A 103 7.04 -3.99 9.70
N LYS A 104 5.88 -4.08 10.33
CA LYS A 104 5.50 -3.19 11.43
C LYS A 104 6.18 -3.65 12.74
N PRO A 105 6.61 -2.73 13.59
CA PRO A 105 6.64 -1.30 13.39
C PRO A 105 7.73 -0.89 12.40
N PHE A 106 7.42 0.03 11.53
CA PHE A 106 8.37 0.54 10.54
C PHE A 106 8.94 1.89 11.00
N LYS A 107 10.12 2.23 10.48
CA LYS A 107 10.68 3.55 10.70
C LYS A 107 10.19 4.49 9.59
N PRO A 108 9.91 5.78 9.93
CA PRO A 108 9.48 6.73 8.89
C PRO A 108 10.43 6.80 7.70
N GLU A 109 11.73 6.71 7.92
CA GLU A 109 12.73 6.76 6.86
C GLU A 109 12.61 5.56 5.91
N GLN A 110 12.28 4.38 6.45
CA GLN A 110 12.08 3.17 5.64
C GLN A 110 10.85 3.31 4.75
N LEU A 111 9.77 3.87 5.28
CA LEU A 111 8.55 4.09 4.54
C LEU A 111 8.76 5.08 3.40
N VAL A 112 9.37 6.22 3.68
CA VAL A 112 9.65 7.25 2.67
C VAL A 112 10.59 6.70 1.60
N ALA A 113 11.62 5.94 1.99
CA ALA A 113 12.55 5.33 1.04
C ALA A 113 11.84 4.36 0.08
N ALA A 114 10.93 3.53 0.59
CA ALA A 114 10.16 2.61 -0.24
C ALA A 114 9.26 3.36 -1.23
N VAL A 115 8.60 4.41 -0.77
CA VAL A 115 7.73 5.22 -1.63
C VAL A 115 8.53 5.94 -2.69
N THR A 116 9.64 6.57 -2.32
CA THR A 116 10.51 7.27 -3.27
C THR A 116 11.05 6.31 -4.34
N LYS A 117 11.42 5.10 -3.93
CA LYS A 117 11.95 4.10 -4.85
C LYS A 117 10.92 3.66 -5.88
N LEU A 118 9.66 3.48 -5.49
CA LEU A 118 8.65 2.89 -6.36
C LEU A 118 7.74 3.92 -7.03
N ALA A 119 7.39 4.99 -6.33
CA ALA A 119 6.54 6.05 -6.87
C ALA A 119 7.35 7.22 -7.45
N GLY A 120 8.60 7.34 -7.03
CA GLY A 120 9.43 8.48 -7.35
C GLY A 120 9.29 9.61 -6.32
N ALA A 121 10.08 10.64 -6.47
CA ALA A 121 10.03 11.80 -5.57
C ALA A 121 8.67 12.51 -5.70
N ALA A 122 8.22 13.07 -4.58
CA ALA A 122 6.93 13.76 -4.52
C ALA A 122 6.86 14.99 -5.45
#